data_b791d7e9f187c7bb5509b8163a1490bd
#
_entry.id   b791d7e9f187c7bb5509b8163a1490bd
#
_cell.length_a   1.000
_cell.length_b   1.000
_cell.length_c   1.000
_cell.angle_alpha   90.00
_cell.angle_beta   90.00
_cell.angle_gamma   90.00
#
_symmetry.space_group_name_H-M   'P 1'
#
loop_
_entity.id
_entity.type
_entity.pdbx_description
1 polymer ?
#
loop_
_entity_poly.entity_id
_entity_poly.type
_entity_poly.pdbx_seq_one_letter_code
_entity_poly.pdbx_strand_id
1 'polypeptide(L)'
;MPRGQLTPTKLTALGILRREGPLSASALASRLGILPQSLTRILTDLESENLLTRTRDARDGREHILEPTAKALALMREEGKRRDAVMRDVMTRALTPVEIDLLFVAAKAINKLADAWTIPEMTRQKHEEEVE
;
A
#
# COMPACT_ATOMS: atom_id res chain seq x y z
N MET A 1 -18.00 -15.35 0.84
CA MET A 1 -17.03 -14.56 0.05
C MET A 1 -16.29 -15.51 -0.88
N PRO A 2 -16.27 -15.26 -2.18
CA PRO A 2 -15.51 -16.11 -3.08
C PRO A 2 -14.03 -16.04 -2.71
N ARG A 3 -13.41 -17.20 -2.54
CA ARG A 3 -11.96 -17.33 -2.36
C ARG A 3 -11.28 -16.77 -3.61
N GLY A 4 -10.48 -15.74 -3.44
CA GLY A 4 -9.69 -15.12 -4.52
C GLY A 4 -9.95 -13.64 -4.78
N GLN A 5 -10.88 -13.02 -4.09
CA GLN A 5 -11.05 -11.56 -4.17
C GLN A 5 -10.10 -10.87 -3.19
N LEU A 6 -9.20 -10.04 -3.74
CA LEU A 6 -8.35 -9.18 -2.93
C LEU A 6 -9.22 -8.13 -2.24
N THR A 7 -9.31 -8.20 -0.91
CA THR A 7 -9.96 -7.14 -0.14
C THR A 7 -9.17 -5.84 -0.25
N PRO A 8 -9.79 -4.66 -0.04
CA PRO A 8 -9.07 -3.38 -0.07
C PRO A 8 -7.83 -3.36 0.84
N THR A 9 -7.92 -3.95 2.03
CA THR A 9 -6.79 -4.01 2.97
C THR A 9 -5.64 -4.88 2.44
N LYS A 10 -5.95 -6.05 1.86
CA LYS A 10 -4.96 -6.92 1.21
C LYS A 10 -4.29 -6.22 0.03
N LEU A 11 -5.06 -5.53 -0.81
CA LEU A 11 -4.53 -4.74 -1.93
C LEU A 11 -3.63 -3.61 -1.45
N THR A 12 -3.99 -2.92 -0.38
CA THR A 12 -3.18 -1.86 0.19
C THR A 12 -1.86 -2.41 0.73
N ALA A 13 -1.90 -3.52 1.47
CA ALA A 13 -0.70 -4.18 1.98
C ALA A 13 0.26 -4.60 0.87
N LEU A 14 -0.24 -5.30 -0.14
CA LEU A 14 0.54 -5.71 -1.31
C LEU A 14 1.05 -4.51 -2.11
N GLY A 15 0.26 -3.44 -2.22
CA GLY A 15 0.64 -2.21 -2.88
C GLY A 15 1.82 -1.49 -2.21
N ILE A 16 1.84 -1.46 -0.88
CA ILE A 16 2.96 -0.91 -0.10
C ILE A 16 4.23 -1.73 -0.36
N LEU A 17 4.15 -3.06 -0.26
CA LEU A 17 5.29 -3.95 -0.51
C LEU A 17 5.83 -3.82 -1.93
N ARG A 18 4.95 -3.63 -2.91
CA ARG A 18 5.37 -3.40 -4.29
C ARG A 18 6.12 -2.08 -4.47
N ARG A 19 5.67 -1.00 -3.84
CA ARG A 19 6.26 0.33 -3.99
C ARG A 19 7.53 0.52 -3.19
N GLU A 20 7.53 0.06 -1.95
CA GLU A 20 8.63 0.28 -1.01
C GLU A 20 9.66 -0.85 -1.01
N GLY A 21 9.33 -1.98 -1.61
CA GLY A 21 10.14 -3.18 -1.58
C GLY A 21 9.84 -4.06 -0.35
N PRO A 22 10.68 -5.07 -0.10
CA PRO A 22 10.52 -5.97 1.04
C PRO A 22 10.52 -5.22 2.37
N LEU A 23 9.57 -5.54 3.24
CA LEU A 23 9.42 -4.95 4.56
C LEU A 23 9.25 -6.03 5.63
N SER A 24 9.63 -5.70 6.87
CA SER A 24 9.27 -6.48 8.04
C SER A 24 7.76 -6.33 8.35
N ALA A 25 7.21 -7.28 9.11
CA ALA A 25 5.82 -7.21 9.54
C ALA A 25 5.53 -5.95 10.37
N SER A 26 6.43 -5.57 11.26
CA SER A 26 6.29 -4.36 12.08
C SER A 26 6.29 -3.09 11.22
N ALA A 27 7.17 -3.00 10.22
CA ALA A 27 7.21 -1.89 9.30
C ALA A 27 5.92 -1.79 8.47
N LEU A 28 5.42 -2.92 7.97
CA LEU A 28 4.16 -2.96 7.21
C LEU A 28 2.97 -2.55 8.08
N ALA A 29 2.87 -3.03 9.31
CA ALA A 29 1.82 -2.64 10.25
C ALA A 29 1.82 -1.13 10.49
N SER A 30 2.99 -0.54 10.68
CA SER A 30 3.18 0.90 10.84
C SER A 30 2.70 1.68 9.61
N ARG A 31 3.03 1.22 8.40
CA ARG A 31 2.57 1.83 7.14
C ARG A 31 1.06 1.76 6.96
N LEU A 32 0.44 0.67 7.39
CA LEU A 32 -1.01 0.47 7.33
C LEU A 32 -1.76 1.20 8.44
N GLY A 33 -1.07 1.65 9.49
CA GLY A 33 -1.69 2.26 10.66
C GLY A 33 -2.56 1.28 11.47
N ILE A 34 -2.18 0.01 11.49
CA ILE A 34 -2.91 -1.05 12.21
C ILE A 34 -2.02 -1.71 13.26
N LEU A 35 -2.67 -2.38 14.20
CA LEU A 35 -1.96 -3.16 15.23
C LEU A 35 -1.30 -4.39 14.61
N PRO A 36 -0.11 -4.81 15.12
CA PRO A 36 0.57 -6.01 14.63
C PRO A 36 -0.29 -7.27 14.65
N GLN A 37 -1.18 -7.42 15.64
CA GLN A 37 -2.10 -8.55 15.75
C GLN A 37 -3.10 -8.60 14.58
N SER A 38 -3.62 -7.46 14.16
CA SER A 38 -4.52 -7.35 12.99
C SER A 38 -3.78 -7.71 11.70
N LEU A 39 -2.53 -7.32 11.58
CA LEU A 39 -1.70 -7.67 10.45
C LEU A 39 -1.44 -9.16 10.34
N THR A 40 -1.23 -9.86 11.46
CA THR A 40 -0.96 -11.31 11.47
C THR A 40 -2.02 -12.09 10.71
N ARG A 41 -3.30 -11.76 10.90
CA ARG A 41 -4.40 -12.41 10.19
C ARG A 41 -4.35 -12.14 8.68
N ILE A 42 -4.10 -10.90 8.30
CA ILE A 42 -3.98 -10.50 6.90
C ILE A 42 -2.83 -11.25 6.22
N LEU A 43 -1.68 -11.35 6.89
CA LEU A 43 -0.52 -12.06 6.36
C LEU A 43 -0.78 -13.56 6.21
N THR A 44 -1.43 -14.17 7.18
CA THR A 44 -1.80 -15.60 7.13
C THR A 44 -2.73 -15.87 5.95
N ASP A 45 -3.71 -15.01 5.72
CA ASP A 45 -4.62 -15.14 4.59
C ASP A 45 -3.87 -14.98 3.25
N LEU A 46 -3.00 -13.97 3.14
CA LEU A 46 -2.20 -13.75 1.93
C LEU A 46 -1.24 -14.90 1.63
N GLU A 47 -0.62 -15.48 2.65
CA GLU A 47 0.25 -16.65 2.49
C GLU A 47 -0.54 -17.89 2.07
N SER A 48 -1.71 -18.12 2.66
CA SER A 48 -2.57 -19.25 2.32
C SER A 48 -3.09 -19.20 0.87
N GLU A 49 -3.20 -17.99 0.32
CA GLU A 49 -3.59 -17.75 -1.07
C GLU A 49 -2.38 -17.70 -2.03
N ASN A 50 -1.16 -17.93 -1.56
CA ASN A 50 0.09 -17.80 -2.30
C ASN A 50 0.33 -16.40 -2.89
N LEU A 51 -0.08 -15.37 -2.17
CA LEU A 51 0.08 -13.97 -2.58
C LEU A 51 1.25 -13.28 -1.89
N LEU A 52 1.77 -13.88 -0.83
CA LEU A 52 2.84 -13.36 -0.01
C LEU A 52 3.85 -14.46 0.31
N THR A 53 5.12 -14.12 0.28
CA THR A 53 6.21 -14.94 0.84
C THR A 53 6.78 -14.27 2.07
N ARG A 54 7.15 -15.10 3.03
CA ARG A 54 7.78 -14.69 4.26
C ARG A 54 9.14 -15.38 4.37
N THR A 55 10.22 -14.60 4.33
CA THR A 55 11.57 -15.10 4.50
C THR A 55 12.18 -14.53 5.77
N ARG A 56 13.06 -15.33 6.43
CA ARG A 56 13.82 -14.81 7.56
C ARG A 56 14.84 -13.78 7.08
N ASP A 57 14.95 -12.68 7.82
CA ASP A 57 16.03 -11.71 7.59
C ASP A 57 17.36 -12.38 7.89
N ALA A 58 18.32 -12.31 6.96
CA ALA A 58 19.67 -12.82 7.14
C ALA A 58 20.47 -12.08 8.22
N ARG A 59 20.06 -10.85 8.56
CA ARG A 59 20.73 -9.99 9.55
C ARG A 59 20.13 -10.15 10.94
N ASP A 60 18.82 -10.28 11.05
CA ASP A 60 18.09 -10.53 12.29
C ASP A 60 17.16 -11.73 12.11
N GLY A 61 17.57 -12.89 12.62
CA GLY A 61 16.80 -14.14 12.53
C GLY A 61 15.44 -14.11 13.24
N ARG A 62 15.07 -13.00 13.90
CA ARG A 62 13.80 -12.79 14.58
C ARG A 62 12.75 -12.11 13.69
N GLU A 63 13.18 -11.36 12.68
CA GLU A 63 12.29 -10.68 11.77
C GLU A 63 12.10 -11.47 10.47
N HIS A 64 10.87 -11.48 10.00
CA HIS A 64 10.51 -12.00 8.69
C HIS A 64 10.34 -10.85 7.71
N ILE A 65 10.93 -11.02 6.54
CA ILE A 65 10.79 -10.09 5.43
C ILE A 65 9.66 -10.56 4.52
N LEU A 66 8.76 -9.66 4.22
CA LEU A 66 7.54 -9.90 3.45
C LEU A 66 7.72 -9.40 2.03
N GLU A 67 7.35 -10.24 1.07
CA GLU A 67 7.38 -9.90 -0.37
C GLU A 67 6.11 -10.42 -1.07
N PRO A 68 5.56 -9.63 -2.02
CA PRO A 68 4.48 -10.15 -2.86
C PRO A 68 5.02 -11.19 -3.83
N THR A 69 4.22 -12.21 -4.09
CA THR A 69 4.54 -13.24 -5.09
C THR A 69 4.29 -12.74 -6.52
N ALA A 70 4.81 -13.43 -7.52
CA ALA A 70 4.49 -13.16 -8.93
C ALA A 70 2.99 -13.26 -9.20
N LYS A 71 2.29 -14.20 -8.55
CA LYS A 71 0.84 -14.34 -8.60
C LYS A 71 0.14 -13.08 -8.06
N ALA A 72 0.60 -12.55 -6.93
CA ALA A 72 0.05 -11.33 -6.35
C ALA A 72 0.22 -10.14 -7.30
N LEU A 73 1.41 -9.97 -7.87
CA LEU A 73 1.68 -8.89 -8.82
C LEU A 73 0.80 -8.99 -10.07
N ALA A 74 0.55 -10.20 -10.57
CA ALA A 74 -0.35 -10.42 -11.69
C ALA A 74 -1.80 -10.04 -11.35
N LEU A 75 -2.31 -10.47 -10.19
CA LEU A 75 -3.65 -10.10 -9.73
C LEU A 75 -3.81 -8.60 -9.51
N MET A 76 -2.78 -7.95 -8.97
CA MET A 76 -2.79 -6.50 -8.79
C MET A 76 -2.87 -5.75 -10.13
N ARG A 77 -2.16 -6.24 -11.14
CA ARG A 77 -2.24 -5.68 -12.51
C ARG A 77 -3.65 -5.84 -13.09
N GLU A 78 -4.27 -7.02 -12.95
CA GLU A 78 -5.62 -7.27 -13.42
C GLU A 78 -6.66 -6.37 -12.72
N GLU A 79 -6.57 -6.25 -11.41
CA GLU A 79 -7.44 -5.35 -10.63
C GLU A 79 -7.23 -3.88 -11.02
N GLY A 80 -5.99 -3.48 -11.26
CA GLY A 80 -5.65 -2.14 -11.76
C GLY A 80 -6.30 -1.86 -13.12
N LYS A 81 -6.16 -2.77 -14.08
CA LYS A 81 -6.77 -2.64 -15.41
C LYS A 81 -8.29 -2.53 -15.34
N ARG A 82 -8.94 -3.35 -14.51
CA ARG A 82 -10.38 -3.32 -14.32
C ARG A 82 -10.84 -2.00 -13.73
N ARG A 83 -10.15 -1.51 -12.71
CA ARG A 83 -10.43 -0.22 -12.08
C ARG A 83 -10.24 0.94 -13.06
N ASP A 84 -9.16 0.92 -13.83
CA ASP A 84 -8.88 1.94 -14.84
C ASP A 84 -9.94 1.97 -15.93
N ALA A 85 -10.42 0.81 -16.38
CA ALA A 85 -11.49 0.71 -17.37
C ALA A 85 -12.81 1.29 -16.85
N VAL A 86 -13.19 0.93 -15.62
CA VAL A 86 -14.40 1.48 -14.98
C VAL A 86 -14.28 2.98 -14.77
N MET A 87 -13.15 3.44 -14.27
CA MET A 87 -12.88 4.86 -14.04
C MET A 87 -12.94 5.65 -15.35
N ARG A 88 -12.34 5.14 -16.42
CA ARG A 88 -12.35 5.77 -17.74
C ARG A 88 -13.78 5.88 -18.28
N ASP A 89 -14.58 4.83 -18.15
CA ASP A 89 -15.97 4.84 -18.57
C ASP A 89 -16.80 5.87 -17.78
N VAL A 90 -16.66 5.90 -16.47
CA VAL A 90 -17.36 6.88 -15.61
C VAL A 90 -16.93 8.31 -15.95
N MET A 91 -15.63 8.56 -16.09
CA MET A 91 -15.10 9.87 -16.44
C MET A 91 -15.63 10.35 -17.80
N THR A 92 -15.63 9.47 -18.80
CA THR A 92 -16.10 9.81 -20.15
C THR A 92 -17.59 10.15 -20.17
N ARG A 93 -18.40 9.50 -19.31
CA ARG A 93 -19.84 9.78 -19.21
C ARG A 93 -20.17 11.01 -18.38
N ALA A 94 -19.41 11.27 -17.33
CA ALA A 94 -19.71 12.31 -16.34
C ALA A 94 -19.03 13.65 -16.63
N LEU A 95 -17.93 13.65 -17.36
CA LEU A 95 -17.07 14.82 -17.53
C LEU A 95 -16.86 15.17 -19.00
N THR A 96 -16.66 16.45 -19.26
CA THR A 96 -16.22 16.93 -20.56
C THR A 96 -14.74 16.63 -20.78
N PRO A 97 -14.24 16.58 -22.04
CA PRO A 97 -12.81 16.39 -22.32
C PRO A 97 -11.92 17.39 -21.60
N VAL A 98 -12.34 18.65 -21.50
CA VAL A 98 -11.58 19.71 -20.80
C VAL A 98 -11.51 19.44 -19.30
N GLU A 99 -12.61 19.00 -18.69
CA GLU A 99 -12.64 18.64 -17.26
C GLU A 99 -11.72 17.43 -16.96
N ILE A 100 -11.67 16.45 -17.87
CA ILE A 100 -10.73 15.31 -17.75
C ILE A 100 -9.29 15.80 -17.80
N ASP A 101 -8.96 16.68 -18.76
CA ASP A 101 -7.60 17.26 -18.85
C ASP A 101 -7.22 18.05 -17.59
N LEU A 102 -8.16 18.83 -17.05
CA LEU A 102 -7.97 19.56 -15.79
C LEU A 102 -7.71 18.61 -14.61
N LEU A 103 -8.42 17.48 -14.54
CA LEU A 103 -8.17 16.48 -13.51
C LEU A 103 -6.77 15.90 -13.60
N PHE A 104 -6.27 15.59 -14.79
CA PHE A 104 -4.90 15.10 -14.96
C PHE A 104 -3.85 16.13 -14.54
N VAL A 105 -4.07 17.41 -14.89
CA VAL A 105 -3.19 18.49 -14.43
C VAL A 105 -3.22 18.63 -12.92
N ALA A 106 -4.42 18.61 -12.32
CA ALA A 106 -4.60 18.67 -10.87
C ALA A 106 -3.95 17.47 -10.16
N ALA A 107 -4.09 16.26 -10.69
CA ALA A 107 -3.48 15.06 -10.14
C ALA A 107 -1.95 15.16 -10.10
N LYS A 108 -1.32 15.68 -11.17
CA LYS A 108 0.12 15.94 -11.19
C LYS A 108 0.54 16.97 -10.14
N ALA A 109 -0.25 18.01 -9.96
CA ALA A 109 0.02 19.03 -8.95
C ALA A 109 -0.11 18.47 -7.52
N ILE A 110 -1.13 17.65 -7.27
CA ILE A 110 -1.33 16.97 -5.97
C ILE A 110 -0.17 16.03 -5.68
N ASN A 111 0.29 15.25 -6.66
CA ASN A 111 1.44 14.37 -6.49
C ASN A 111 2.71 15.15 -6.17
N LYS A 112 2.97 16.25 -6.85
CA LYS A 112 4.11 17.14 -6.53
C LYS A 112 4.01 17.69 -5.11
N LEU A 113 2.81 18.07 -4.69
CA LEU A 113 2.57 18.56 -3.33
C LEU A 113 2.82 17.46 -2.30
N ALA A 114 2.34 16.25 -2.56
CA ALA A 114 2.56 15.10 -1.69
C ALA A 114 4.05 14.73 -1.58
N ASP A 115 4.77 14.74 -2.70
CA ASP A 115 6.22 14.47 -2.72
C ASP A 115 7.03 15.55 -1.99
N ALA A 116 6.59 16.80 -2.05
CA ALA A 116 7.23 17.92 -1.36
C ALA A 116 6.80 18.01 0.13
N TRP A 117 5.76 17.29 0.54
CA TRP A 117 5.30 17.26 1.91
C TRP A 117 6.28 16.51 2.79
N THR A 118 7.20 17.24 3.38
CA THR A 118 8.02 16.74 4.48
C THR A 118 7.29 17.03 5.77
N ILE A 119 6.94 15.99 6.55
CA ILE A 119 6.41 16.18 7.89
C ILE A 119 7.51 16.91 8.68
N PRO A 120 7.29 18.16 9.15
CA PRO A 120 8.27 18.80 10.00
C PRO A 120 8.52 17.91 11.22
N GLU A 121 9.77 17.75 11.63
CA GLU A 121 10.18 16.99 12.81
C GLU A 121 9.67 17.60 14.13
N MET A 122 8.43 18.03 14.18
CA MET A 122 7.83 18.62 15.39
C MET A 122 7.50 17.59 16.47
N THR A 123 7.66 16.30 16.19
CA THR A 123 7.30 15.24 17.16
C THR A 123 8.50 14.69 17.93
N ARG A 124 9.73 14.99 17.53
CA ARG A 124 10.92 14.50 18.25
C ARG A 124 11.31 15.33 19.46
N GLN A 125 11.01 16.62 19.48
CA GLN A 125 11.42 17.49 20.59
C GLN A 125 10.54 17.38 21.85
N LYS A 126 9.34 16.81 21.76
CA LYS A 126 8.48 16.67 22.95
C LYS A 126 8.82 15.49 23.85
N HIS A 127 9.62 14.53 23.37
CA HIS A 127 10.03 13.39 24.21
C HIS A 127 11.39 13.57 24.89
N GLU A 128 12.17 14.54 24.47
CA GLU A 128 13.47 14.83 25.11
C GLU A 128 13.37 15.81 26.27
N GLU A 129 12.30 16.61 26.35
CA GLU A 129 12.09 17.54 27.47
C GLU A 129 11.31 16.93 28.66
N GLU A 130 10.72 15.75 28.52
CA GLU A 130 10.02 15.06 29.63
C GLU A 130 10.90 14.03 30.37
N VAL A 131 12.18 13.92 30.08
CA VAL A 131 13.10 12.94 30.69
C VAL A 131 14.23 13.62 31.51
N GLU A 132 14.14 14.93 31.76
CA GLU A 132 14.97 15.57 32.77
C GLU A 132 14.14 15.77 34.08
#